data_29e6f8a49cdf0d9efbf1a7042f311674
#
_entry.id   29e6f8a49cdf0d9efbf1a7042f311674
#
_cell.length_a   1.000
_cell.length_b   1.000
_cell.length_c   1.000
_cell.angle_alpha   90.00
_cell.angle_beta   90.00
_cell.angle_gamma   90.00
#
_symmetry.space_group_name_H-M   'P 1'
#
loop_
_entity.id
_entity.type
_entity.pdbx_description
1 polymer ?
#
loop_
_entity_poly.entity_id
_entity_poly.type
_entity_poly.pdbx_seq_one_letter_code
_entity_poly.pdbx_strand_id
1 'polypeptide(L)'
;AGVKAAPVAGMEQAATGHGGRLLTDEYSSVKGFENCFAVGDVALLEGDPHYPKGHPQVAPVAIQQAELLAKNLSRLIHQKALKPFRYRNKGSMATIGRKKAVVDVAGLFFSGTFAWFVWLFVHLMAIVGFKNRLATLLQWFSNYINFNSALRLIIRPYQPKK
;
A
#
# COMPACT_ATOMS: atom_id res chain seq x y z
N ALA A 1 -15.63 -4.82 -5.17
CA ALA A 1 -14.71 -4.69 -4.03
C ALA A 1 -13.70 -3.61 -4.34
N GLY A 2 -13.39 -2.75 -3.42
CA GLY A 2 -12.45 -1.65 -3.59
C GLY A 2 -12.43 -0.77 -2.34
N VAL A 3 -11.43 0.10 -2.28
CA VAL A 3 -11.26 1.07 -1.19
C VAL A 3 -11.65 2.45 -1.72
N LYS A 4 -12.36 3.21 -0.91
CA LYS A 4 -12.60 4.64 -1.15
C LYS A 4 -11.73 5.44 -0.20
N ALA A 5 -11.18 6.56 -0.66
CA ALA A 5 -10.49 7.48 0.21
C ALA A 5 -11.47 8.09 1.22
N ALA A 6 -11.05 8.19 2.47
CA ALA A 6 -11.81 8.92 3.48
C ALA A 6 -11.65 10.44 3.21
N PRO A 7 -12.72 11.23 3.38
CA PRO A 7 -12.62 12.67 3.28
C PRO A 7 -11.59 13.22 4.28
N VAL A 8 -10.80 14.19 3.85
CA VAL A 8 -9.83 14.88 4.71
C VAL A 8 -10.43 16.23 5.09
N ALA A 9 -10.61 16.46 6.38
CA ALA A 9 -11.16 17.71 6.88
C ALA A 9 -10.28 18.90 6.45
N GLY A 10 -10.90 20.00 6.01
CA GLY A 10 -10.21 21.17 5.48
C GLY A 10 -9.76 21.06 4.02
N MET A 11 -10.06 19.94 3.35
CA MET A 11 -9.73 19.72 1.94
C MET A 11 -10.98 19.48 1.08
N GLU A 12 -12.13 20.00 1.50
CA GLU A 12 -13.42 19.82 0.81
C GLU A 12 -13.42 20.40 -0.61
N GLN A 13 -12.55 21.39 -0.86
CA GLN A 13 -12.38 22.04 -2.17
C GLN A 13 -11.32 21.34 -3.03
N ALA A 14 -10.61 20.35 -2.50
CA ALA A 14 -9.60 19.63 -3.25
C ALA A 14 -10.22 18.88 -4.44
N ALA A 15 -9.59 18.96 -5.58
CA ALA A 15 -9.99 18.15 -6.73
C ALA A 15 -9.82 16.67 -6.40
N THR A 16 -10.90 15.92 -6.56
CA THR A 16 -10.92 14.48 -6.33
C THR A 16 -11.25 13.73 -7.60
N GLY A 17 -10.64 12.57 -7.75
CA GLY A 17 -10.92 11.66 -8.86
C GLY A 17 -11.59 10.36 -8.40
N HIS A 18 -11.37 9.30 -9.15
CA HIS A 18 -11.97 8.00 -8.90
C HIS A 18 -11.75 7.53 -7.46
N GLY A 19 -12.85 7.11 -6.80
CA GLY A 19 -12.81 6.62 -5.42
C GLY A 19 -12.65 7.72 -4.36
N GLY A 20 -12.86 9.00 -4.69
CA GLY A 20 -12.71 10.12 -3.75
C GLY A 20 -11.24 10.44 -3.41
N ARG A 21 -10.32 9.97 -4.23
CA ARG A 21 -8.88 10.19 -4.05
C ARG A 21 -8.49 11.60 -4.46
N LEU A 22 -7.61 12.23 -3.70
CA LEU A 22 -7.08 13.57 -4.00
C LEU A 22 -6.21 13.53 -5.26
N LEU A 23 -6.49 14.43 -6.21
CA LEU A 23 -5.67 14.55 -7.40
C LEU A 23 -4.31 15.15 -7.05
N THR A 24 -3.25 14.47 -7.46
CA THR A 24 -1.87 14.91 -7.24
C THR A 24 -1.13 15.07 -8.56
N ASP A 25 -0.09 15.89 -8.53
CA ASP A 25 0.91 15.91 -9.58
C ASP A 25 1.96 14.78 -9.42
N GLU A 26 2.93 14.75 -10.33
CA GLU A 26 4.00 13.76 -10.34
C GLU A 26 5.01 13.91 -9.17
N TYR A 27 4.90 14.96 -8.38
CA TYR A 27 5.72 15.21 -7.18
C TYR A 27 4.94 14.96 -5.89
N SER A 28 3.72 14.37 -6.00
CA SER A 28 2.78 14.11 -4.91
C SER A 28 2.14 15.35 -4.30
N SER A 29 2.24 16.53 -4.92
CA SER A 29 1.57 17.75 -4.47
C SER A 29 0.08 17.68 -4.80
N VAL A 30 -0.77 18.06 -3.85
CA VAL A 30 -2.24 18.08 -4.04
C VAL A 30 -2.63 19.26 -4.91
N LYS A 31 -3.35 19.00 -5.99
CA LYS A 31 -3.78 20.06 -6.93
C LYS A 31 -4.70 21.06 -6.23
N GLY A 32 -4.35 22.35 -6.36
CA GLY A 32 -5.09 23.45 -5.75
C GLY A 32 -4.72 23.79 -4.31
N PHE A 33 -3.72 23.13 -3.73
CA PHE A 33 -3.23 23.40 -2.39
C PHE A 33 -1.71 23.59 -2.39
N GLU A 34 -1.24 24.65 -1.75
CA GLU A 34 0.20 24.85 -1.54
C GLU A 34 0.70 24.07 -0.34
N ASN A 35 1.89 23.50 -0.45
CA ASN A 35 2.57 22.75 0.62
C ASN A 35 1.79 21.55 1.17
N CYS A 36 0.80 21.04 0.43
CA CYS A 36 0.04 19.86 0.75
C CYS A 36 0.44 18.71 -0.16
N PHE A 37 0.76 17.56 0.44
CA PHE A 37 1.17 16.37 -0.28
C PHE A 37 0.29 15.19 0.10
N ALA A 38 0.00 14.32 -0.88
CA ALA A 38 -0.74 13.10 -0.64
C ALA A 38 -0.02 11.91 -1.26
N VAL A 39 0.02 10.78 -0.54
CA VAL A 39 0.66 9.53 -0.97
C VAL A 39 -0.20 8.32 -0.59
N GLY A 40 -0.02 7.21 -1.28
CA GLY A 40 -0.76 5.96 -1.02
C GLY A 40 -2.20 6.01 -1.50
N ASP A 41 -3.07 5.34 -0.77
CA ASP A 41 -4.45 5.08 -1.20
C ASP A 41 -5.32 6.34 -1.31
N VAL A 42 -4.96 7.42 -0.63
CA VAL A 42 -5.65 8.70 -0.70
C VAL A 42 -5.26 9.54 -1.92
N ALA A 43 -4.10 9.28 -2.53
CA ALA A 43 -3.57 10.02 -3.66
C ALA A 43 -3.96 9.40 -5.00
N LEU A 44 -4.25 10.23 -5.99
CA LEU A 44 -4.50 9.83 -7.37
C LEU A 44 -3.60 10.65 -8.29
N LEU A 45 -2.54 10.04 -8.75
CA LEU A 45 -1.71 10.56 -9.84
C LEU A 45 -2.27 10.06 -11.17
N GLU A 46 -2.73 10.99 -12.00
CA GLU A 46 -3.15 10.73 -13.37
C GLU A 46 -2.05 11.09 -14.37
N GLY A 47 -2.09 10.47 -15.52
CA GLY A 47 -1.17 10.80 -16.63
C GLY A 47 0.10 9.94 -16.69
N ASP A 48 0.25 8.93 -15.82
CA ASP A 48 1.28 7.90 -16.05
C ASP A 48 0.84 7.02 -17.23
N PRO A 49 1.63 6.92 -18.32
CA PRO A 49 1.27 6.12 -19.49
C PRO A 49 0.99 4.65 -19.19
N HIS A 50 1.63 4.09 -18.16
CA HIS A 50 1.42 2.71 -17.72
C HIS A 50 0.21 2.57 -16.79
N TYR A 51 -0.24 3.66 -16.18
CA TYR A 51 -1.35 3.71 -15.24
C TYR A 51 -2.28 4.90 -15.50
N PRO A 52 -2.93 4.96 -16.69
CA PRO A 52 -3.71 6.14 -17.10
C PRO A 52 -4.91 6.45 -16.20
N LYS A 53 -5.38 5.46 -15.42
CA LYS A 53 -6.45 5.61 -14.43
C LYS A 53 -5.92 5.75 -12.99
N GLY A 54 -4.64 6.07 -12.84
CA GLY A 54 -3.94 6.13 -11.56
C GLY A 54 -3.37 4.79 -11.10
N HIS A 55 -2.40 4.86 -10.21
CA HIS A 55 -1.71 3.69 -9.67
C HIS A 55 -2.64 2.83 -8.80
N PRO A 56 -2.39 1.51 -8.72
CA PRO A 56 -3.16 0.63 -7.84
C PRO A 56 -2.98 0.98 -6.37
N GLN A 57 -4.03 0.79 -5.58
CA GLN A 57 -4.02 1.02 -4.13
C GLN A 57 -3.40 -0.19 -3.43
N VAL A 58 -2.08 -0.22 -3.43
CA VAL A 58 -1.27 -1.30 -2.84
C VAL A 58 -0.07 -0.74 -2.10
N ALA A 59 0.36 -1.43 -1.05
CA ALA A 59 1.48 -1.01 -0.21
C ALA A 59 2.77 -0.64 -0.96
N PRO A 60 3.21 -1.38 -2.01
CA PRO A 60 4.40 -0.99 -2.77
C PRO A 60 4.32 0.37 -3.45
N VAL A 61 3.14 0.82 -3.88
CA VAL A 61 2.94 2.17 -4.41
C VAL A 61 3.12 3.21 -3.32
N ALA A 62 2.41 3.03 -2.19
CA ALA A 62 2.48 3.95 -1.05
C ALA A 62 3.90 4.12 -0.52
N ILE A 63 4.64 3.03 -0.37
CA ILE A 63 6.03 3.03 0.11
C ILE A 63 6.93 3.82 -0.87
N GLN A 64 6.85 3.53 -2.17
CA GLN A 64 7.68 4.20 -3.18
C GLN A 64 7.35 5.70 -3.29
N GLN A 65 6.06 6.07 -3.19
CA GLN A 65 5.65 7.47 -3.16
C GLN A 65 6.20 8.18 -1.91
N ALA A 66 6.07 7.58 -0.73
CA ALA A 66 6.57 8.16 0.51
C ALA A 66 8.10 8.32 0.51
N GLU A 67 8.84 7.32 0.03
CA GLU A 67 10.31 7.39 -0.09
C GLU A 67 10.75 8.50 -1.04
N LEU A 68 10.07 8.66 -2.17
CA LEU A 68 10.38 9.72 -3.12
C LEU A 68 10.00 11.09 -2.57
N LEU A 69 8.81 11.20 -1.94
CA LEU A 69 8.37 12.46 -1.32
C LEU A 69 9.37 12.94 -0.26
N ALA A 70 9.83 12.05 0.62
CA ALA A 70 10.84 12.39 1.62
C ALA A 70 12.13 12.94 0.98
N LYS A 71 12.60 12.32 -0.11
CA LYS A 71 13.75 12.80 -0.88
C LYS A 71 13.46 14.13 -1.56
N ASN A 72 12.26 14.33 -2.11
CA ASN A 72 11.86 15.56 -2.76
C ASN A 72 11.70 16.71 -1.77
N LEU A 73 11.17 16.47 -0.58
CA LEU A 73 11.12 17.49 0.48
C LEU A 73 12.54 17.94 0.88
N SER A 74 13.47 17.02 1.03
CA SER A 74 14.88 17.38 1.26
C SER A 74 15.47 18.18 0.09
N ARG A 75 15.13 17.83 -1.16
CA ARG A 75 15.58 18.58 -2.34
C ARG A 75 14.98 19.97 -2.38
N LEU A 76 13.71 20.12 -1.99
CA LEU A 76 13.02 21.41 -1.92
C LEU A 76 13.73 22.36 -0.96
N ILE A 77 14.06 21.88 0.24
CA ILE A 77 14.79 22.64 1.25
C ILE A 77 16.15 23.10 0.71
N HIS A 78 16.83 22.26 -0.08
CA HIS A 78 18.13 22.60 -0.67
C HIS A 78 18.04 23.23 -2.05
N GLN A 79 16.87 23.70 -2.47
CA GLN A 79 16.61 24.35 -3.77
C GLN A 79 17.08 23.51 -4.98
N LYS A 80 16.97 22.18 -4.88
CA LYS A 80 17.31 21.23 -5.96
C LYS A 80 16.07 20.83 -6.74
N ALA A 81 16.24 20.54 -8.02
CA ALA A 81 15.16 20.06 -8.88
C ALA A 81 14.50 18.80 -8.32
N LEU A 82 13.16 18.76 -8.27
CA LEU A 82 12.38 17.61 -7.80
C LEU A 82 12.46 16.47 -8.83
N LYS A 83 12.22 15.26 -8.35
CA LYS A 83 12.15 14.07 -9.20
C LYS A 83 10.71 13.59 -9.33
N PRO A 84 10.21 13.33 -10.56
CA PRO A 84 8.86 12.84 -10.76
C PRO A 84 8.73 11.39 -10.28
N PHE A 85 7.54 11.05 -9.80
CA PHE A 85 7.21 9.69 -9.39
C PHE A 85 7.02 8.79 -10.61
N ARG A 86 7.64 7.62 -10.55
CA ARG A 86 7.44 6.52 -11.49
C ARG A 86 7.34 5.23 -10.72
N TYR A 87 6.19 4.59 -10.79
CA TYR A 87 5.96 3.33 -10.09
C TYR A 87 6.75 2.19 -10.74
N ARG A 88 7.50 1.47 -9.92
CA ARG A 88 8.13 0.21 -10.30
C ARG A 88 7.31 -0.93 -9.74
N ASN A 89 6.59 -1.62 -10.61
CA ASN A 89 5.86 -2.81 -10.23
C ASN A 89 6.83 -3.92 -9.82
N LYS A 90 6.77 -4.34 -8.55
CA LYS A 90 7.59 -5.42 -7.99
C LYS A 90 6.90 -6.78 -8.09
N GLY A 91 5.74 -6.84 -8.75
CA GLY A 91 4.90 -8.02 -8.82
C GLY A 91 3.79 -8.03 -7.77
N SER A 92 3.00 -9.07 -7.79
CA SER A 92 1.89 -9.28 -6.87
C SER A 92 1.92 -10.69 -6.29
N MET A 93 1.45 -10.82 -5.05
CA MET A 93 1.35 -12.10 -4.36
C MET A 93 0.07 -12.13 -3.54
N ALA A 94 -0.63 -13.26 -3.57
CA ALA A 94 -1.82 -13.45 -2.74
C ALA A 94 -1.89 -14.88 -2.21
N THR A 95 -2.32 -15.03 -0.95
CA THR A 95 -2.61 -16.35 -0.38
C THR A 95 -4.00 -16.81 -0.81
N ILE A 96 -4.11 -18.09 -1.15
CA ILE A 96 -5.36 -18.77 -1.45
C ILE A 96 -5.55 -19.87 -0.40
N GLY A 97 -6.16 -19.50 0.71
CA GLY A 97 -6.33 -20.41 1.83
C GLY A 97 -5.00 -20.67 2.58
N ARG A 98 -4.91 -21.84 3.22
CA ARG A 98 -3.97 -22.07 4.32
C ARG A 98 -2.54 -22.44 3.91
N LYS A 99 -2.34 -23.01 2.71
CA LYS A 99 -1.04 -23.55 2.27
C LYS A 99 -0.76 -23.26 0.80
N LYS A 100 -1.54 -22.38 0.20
CA LYS A 100 -1.43 -22.05 -1.23
C LYS A 100 -1.35 -20.56 -1.41
N ALA A 101 -0.51 -20.12 -2.31
CA ALA A 101 -0.43 -18.75 -2.78
C ALA A 101 -0.26 -18.73 -4.29
N VAL A 102 -0.49 -17.58 -4.86
CA VAL A 102 -0.11 -17.24 -6.23
C VAL A 102 0.93 -16.13 -6.17
N VAL A 103 1.90 -16.21 -7.03
CA VAL A 103 2.98 -15.25 -7.17
C VAL A 103 3.13 -14.89 -8.64
N ASP A 104 3.11 -13.60 -8.92
CA ASP A 104 3.40 -13.01 -10.22
C ASP A 104 4.49 -11.96 -10.03
N VAL A 105 5.72 -12.30 -10.36
CA VAL A 105 6.89 -11.44 -10.17
C VAL A 105 7.78 -11.52 -11.40
N ALA A 106 8.08 -10.38 -12.00
CA ALA A 106 8.99 -10.26 -13.14
C ALA A 106 8.63 -11.19 -14.33
N GLY A 107 7.34 -11.43 -14.57
CA GLY A 107 6.85 -12.32 -15.63
C GLY A 107 6.91 -13.81 -15.30
N LEU A 108 7.34 -14.17 -14.08
CA LEU A 108 7.28 -15.53 -13.56
C LEU A 108 5.98 -15.69 -12.76
N PHE A 109 5.13 -16.59 -13.25
CA PHE A 109 3.90 -16.98 -12.56
C PHE A 109 4.02 -18.38 -12.01
N PHE A 110 3.82 -18.53 -10.70
CA PHE A 110 3.76 -19.82 -10.04
C PHE A 110 2.79 -19.82 -8.87
N SER A 111 2.33 -21.01 -8.50
CA SER A 111 1.31 -21.19 -7.47
C SER A 111 1.57 -22.40 -6.59
N GLY A 112 0.76 -22.56 -5.55
CA GLY A 112 0.80 -23.71 -4.66
C GLY A 112 1.60 -23.48 -3.38
N THR A 113 2.11 -24.57 -2.78
CA THR A 113 2.81 -24.54 -1.50
C THR A 113 4.15 -23.81 -1.57
N PHE A 114 4.89 -23.97 -2.67
CA PHE A 114 6.14 -23.24 -2.85
C PHE A 114 5.90 -21.73 -2.92
N ALA A 115 4.91 -21.29 -3.67
CA ALA A 115 4.49 -19.89 -3.71
C ALA A 115 4.11 -19.36 -2.31
N TRP A 116 3.50 -20.21 -1.47
CA TRP A 116 3.15 -19.85 -0.11
C TRP A 116 4.40 -19.61 0.76
N PHE A 117 5.44 -20.42 0.65
CA PHE A 117 6.70 -20.17 1.36
C PHE A 117 7.39 -18.89 0.90
N VAL A 118 7.39 -18.61 -0.42
CA VAL A 118 7.93 -17.36 -0.97
C VAL A 118 7.13 -16.18 -0.43
N TRP A 119 5.81 -16.25 -0.44
CA TRP A 119 4.94 -15.23 0.12
C TRP A 119 5.25 -14.96 1.59
N LEU A 120 5.35 -16.03 2.40
CA LEU A 120 5.65 -15.94 3.83
C LEU A 120 7.01 -15.26 4.08
N PHE A 121 8.04 -15.67 3.35
CA PHE A 121 9.38 -15.10 3.48
C PHE A 121 9.41 -13.60 3.12
N VAL A 122 8.81 -13.23 1.98
CA VAL A 122 8.77 -11.83 1.54
C VAL A 122 8.03 -10.94 2.55
N HIS A 123 6.87 -11.40 3.04
CA HIS A 123 6.10 -10.62 4.00
C HIS A 123 6.77 -10.54 5.37
N LEU A 124 7.42 -11.62 5.81
CA LEU A 124 8.20 -11.59 7.05
C LEU A 124 9.37 -10.62 6.97
N MET A 125 10.07 -10.57 5.82
CA MET A 125 11.16 -9.62 5.60
C MET A 125 10.70 -8.17 5.51
N ALA A 126 9.47 -7.92 5.09
CA ALA A 126 8.87 -6.60 5.04
C ALA A 126 8.55 -6.02 6.45
N ILE A 127 8.46 -6.85 7.47
CA ILE A 127 8.23 -6.41 8.86
C ILE A 127 9.48 -5.72 9.40
N VAL A 128 9.30 -4.53 9.96
CA VAL A 128 10.42 -3.75 10.54
C VAL A 128 10.82 -4.31 11.91
N GLY A 129 12.13 -4.48 12.08
CA GLY A 129 12.75 -4.91 13.34
C GLY A 129 12.82 -6.42 13.53
N PHE A 130 14.00 -6.90 13.98
CA PHE A 130 14.23 -8.33 14.19
C PHE A 130 13.27 -8.94 15.22
N LYS A 131 13.03 -8.25 16.33
CA LYS A 131 12.11 -8.69 17.39
C LYS A 131 10.69 -8.95 16.83
N ASN A 132 10.18 -8.03 16.00
CA ASN A 132 8.85 -8.15 15.41
C ASN A 132 8.79 -9.31 14.40
N ARG A 133 9.84 -9.51 13.61
CA ARG A 133 9.95 -10.65 12.68
C ARG A 133 9.91 -11.97 13.42
N LEU A 134 10.70 -12.09 14.48
CA LEU A 134 10.75 -13.31 15.29
C LEU A 134 9.41 -13.59 15.99
N ALA A 135 8.81 -12.58 16.60
CA ALA A 135 7.50 -12.71 17.25
C ALA A 135 6.41 -13.14 16.26
N THR A 136 6.37 -12.52 15.08
CA THR A 136 5.42 -12.87 14.01
C THR A 136 5.66 -14.29 13.49
N LEU A 137 6.92 -14.70 13.30
CA LEU A 137 7.26 -16.06 12.87
C LEU A 137 6.79 -17.10 13.87
N LEU A 138 7.06 -16.88 15.16
CA LEU A 138 6.63 -17.79 16.24
C LEU A 138 5.09 -17.86 16.34
N GLN A 139 4.42 -16.72 16.20
CA GLN A 139 2.96 -16.68 16.19
C GLN A 139 2.37 -17.42 14.99
N TRP A 140 2.91 -17.23 13.79
CA TRP A 140 2.48 -17.96 12.60
C TRP A 140 2.72 -19.46 12.75
N PHE A 141 3.87 -19.87 13.27
CA PHE A 141 4.20 -21.26 13.55
C PHE A 141 3.23 -21.87 14.56
N SER A 142 2.96 -21.18 15.68
CA SER A 142 1.99 -21.63 16.70
C SER A 142 0.58 -21.79 16.11
N ASN A 143 0.11 -20.78 15.35
CA ASN A 143 -1.21 -20.84 14.70
C ASN A 143 -1.31 -21.95 13.65
N TYR A 144 -0.19 -22.28 13.01
CA TYR A 144 -0.11 -23.36 12.04
C TYR A 144 -0.26 -24.74 12.69
N ILE A 145 0.35 -24.95 13.87
CA ILE A 145 0.27 -26.21 14.62
C ILE A 145 -1.06 -26.35 15.37
N ASN A 146 -1.46 -25.31 16.10
CA ASN A 146 -2.56 -25.40 17.07
C ASN A 146 -3.95 -25.24 16.45
N PHE A 147 -4.07 -25.02 15.14
CA PHE A 147 -5.36 -24.81 14.46
C PHE A 147 -6.26 -23.76 15.12
N ASN A 148 -5.69 -22.88 15.93
CA ASN A 148 -6.46 -21.84 16.62
C ASN A 148 -7.00 -20.83 15.60
N SER A 149 -8.28 -20.93 15.29
CA SER A 149 -9.05 -19.88 14.62
C SER A 149 -9.39 -18.76 15.62
N ALA A 150 -8.39 -18.32 16.40
CA ALA A 150 -8.58 -17.31 17.44
C ALA A 150 -8.91 -15.92 16.90
N LEU A 151 -8.79 -15.70 15.59
CA LEU A 151 -9.28 -14.53 14.91
C LEU A 151 -10.72 -14.75 14.42
N ARG A 152 -11.63 -15.00 15.33
CA ARG A 152 -13.03 -14.73 15.05
C ARG A 152 -13.20 -13.23 15.06
N LEU A 153 -13.26 -12.65 13.87
CA LEU A 153 -13.60 -11.25 13.69
C LEU A 153 -15.02 -11.04 14.21
N ILE A 154 -15.16 -10.57 15.44
CA ILE A 154 -16.47 -10.16 15.97
C ILE A 154 -16.76 -8.80 15.34
N ILE A 155 -17.41 -8.81 14.20
CA ILE A 155 -17.95 -7.58 13.60
C ILE A 155 -19.14 -7.17 14.47
N ARG A 156 -18.93 -6.24 15.38
CA ARG A 156 -20.03 -5.56 16.04
C ARG A 156 -20.62 -4.56 15.07
N PRO A 157 -21.94 -4.60 14.76
CA PRO A 157 -22.56 -3.59 13.94
C PRO A 157 -22.32 -2.22 14.59
N TYR A 158 -21.79 -1.26 13.82
CA TYR A 158 -21.66 0.11 14.27
C TYR A 158 -23.04 0.68 14.55
N GLN A 159 -23.32 1.02 15.81
CA GLN A 159 -24.52 1.80 16.17
C GLN A 159 -24.09 3.27 16.28
N PRO A 160 -24.59 4.16 15.40
CA PRO A 160 -24.33 5.59 15.55
C PRO A 160 -24.93 6.05 16.88
N LYS A 161 -24.13 6.72 17.68
CA LYS A 161 -24.65 7.43 18.86
C LYS A 161 -25.65 8.48 18.38
N LYS A 162 -26.87 8.43 18.93
CA LYS A 162 -27.89 9.47 18.76
C LYS A 162 -27.44 10.76 19.40
#